data_f5f9b177b1a80fe804553f74a71fefa0
#
_entry.id   f5f9b177b1a80fe804553f74a71fefa0
#
_cell.length_a   1.000
_cell.length_b   1.000
_cell.length_c   1.000
_cell.angle_alpha   90.00
_cell.angle_beta   90.00
_cell.angle_gamma   90.00
#
_symmetry.space_group_name_H-M   'P 1'
#
loop_
_entity.id
_entity.type
_entity.pdbx_description
1 polymer ?
#
loop_
_entity_poly.entity_id
_entity_poly.type
_entity_poly.pdbx_seq_one_letter_code
_entity_poly.pdbx_strand_id
1 'polypeptide(L)'
;ELDRRVLVRQLLGYFITAAIEATHRRVEEAGVQSAEAVRRHPSRLAALGEEAEKALKALKAFLMERFYRHPEVLRERRKAEAVLEGLFAAYTRYPELLPREVQAKIPEEGLERAVCDYIAGMTDRFALEAYRRLSP
;
A
#
# COMPACT_ATOMS: atom_id res chain seq x y z
N GLU A 1 -19.58 -7.67 -25.50
CA GLU A 1 -19.15 -7.79 -24.09
C GLU A 1 -17.79 -7.11 -23.96
N LEU A 2 -17.71 -6.02 -23.19
CA LEU A 2 -16.45 -5.28 -23.04
C LEU A 2 -15.44 -6.18 -22.31
N ASP A 3 -14.32 -6.49 -22.96
CA ASP A 3 -13.27 -7.28 -22.31
C ASP A 3 -12.79 -6.51 -21.06
N ARG A 4 -12.91 -7.15 -19.91
CA ARG A 4 -12.50 -6.61 -18.61
C ARG A 4 -11.05 -6.05 -18.62
N ARG A 5 -10.17 -6.70 -19.38
CA ARG A 5 -8.76 -6.27 -19.56
C ARG A 5 -8.66 -4.95 -20.33
N VAL A 6 -9.50 -4.78 -21.35
CA VAL A 6 -9.55 -3.54 -22.13
C VAL A 6 -10.06 -2.39 -21.28
N LEU A 7 -11.10 -2.61 -20.49
CA LEU A 7 -11.63 -1.60 -19.56
C LEU A 7 -10.58 -1.14 -18.55
N VAL A 8 -9.89 -2.09 -17.90
CA VAL A 8 -8.83 -1.74 -16.92
C VAL A 8 -7.70 -0.96 -17.59
N ARG A 9 -7.28 -1.36 -18.78
CA ARG A 9 -6.23 -0.66 -19.54
C ARG A 9 -6.67 0.77 -19.90
N GLN A 10 -7.90 0.95 -20.33
CA GLN A 10 -8.44 2.29 -20.67
C GLN A 10 -8.52 3.19 -19.44
N LEU A 11 -9.00 2.68 -18.30
CA LEU A 11 -9.04 3.43 -17.04
C LEU A 11 -7.63 3.85 -16.57
N LEU A 12 -6.68 2.91 -16.60
CA LEU A 12 -5.29 3.22 -16.26
C LEU A 12 -4.71 4.27 -17.21
N GLY A 13 -4.89 4.11 -18.53
CA GLY A 13 -4.46 5.07 -19.52
C GLY A 13 -5.02 6.47 -19.27
N TYR A 14 -6.32 6.57 -19.02
CA TYR A 14 -6.98 7.84 -18.71
C TYR A 14 -6.34 8.54 -17.49
N PHE A 15 -6.19 7.85 -16.36
CA PHE A 15 -5.62 8.46 -15.16
C PHE A 15 -4.13 8.78 -15.29
N ILE A 16 -3.35 7.95 -15.98
CA ILE A 16 -1.93 8.24 -16.25
C ILE A 16 -1.79 9.48 -17.12
N THR A 17 -2.54 9.57 -18.21
CA THR A 17 -2.52 10.74 -19.11
C THR A 17 -2.93 12.00 -18.38
N ALA A 18 -4.04 11.96 -17.64
CA ALA A 18 -4.51 13.09 -16.84
C ALA A 18 -3.48 13.55 -15.78
N ALA A 19 -2.78 12.59 -15.15
CA ALA A 19 -1.72 12.93 -14.19
C ALA A 19 -0.51 13.59 -14.86
N ILE A 20 -0.08 13.09 -16.02
CA ILE A 20 1.03 13.66 -16.80
C ILE A 20 0.69 15.08 -17.23
N GLU A 21 -0.45 15.28 -17.87
CA GLU A 21 -0.88 16.58 -18.40
C GLU A 21 -1.07 17.63 -17.30
N ALA A 22 -1.74 17.26 -16.19
CA ALA A 22 -1.96 18.18 -15.08
C ALA A 22 -0.66 18.53 -14.35
N THR A 23 0.23 17.55 -14.18
CA THR A 23 1.54 17.76 -13.56
C THR A 23 2.42 18.64 -14.45
N HIS A 24 2.49 18.34 -15.75
CA HIS A 24 3.27 19.11 -16.70
C HIS A 24 2.86 20.59 -16.69
N ARG A 25 1.57 20.88 -16.79
CA ARG A 25 1.02 22.24 -16.72
C ARG A 25 1.43 22.97 -15.44
N ARG A 26 1.31 22.32 -14.28
CA ARG A 26 1.70 22.93 -13.00
C ARG A 26 3.21 23.20 -12.90
N VAL A 27 4.04 22.30 -13.45
CA VAL A 27 5.49 22.49 -13.51
C VAL A 27 5.85 23.68 -14.39
N GLU A 28 5.20 23.84 -15.55
CA GLU A 28 5.39 24.99 -16.44
C GLU A 28 4.94 26.30 -15.79
N GLU A 29 3.73 26.33 -15.19
CA GLU A 29 3.18 27.48 -14.47
C GLU A 29 4.07 27.90 -13.29
N ALA A 30 4.65 26.95 -12.58
CA ALA A 30 5.57 27.19 -11.46
C ALA A 30 6.98 27.62 -11.89
N GLY A 31 7.34 27.48 -13.17
CA GLY A 31 8.64 27.87 -13.72
C GLY A 31 9.82 27.11 -13.10
N VAL A 32 9.60 25.94 -12.51
CA VAL A 32 10.66 25.16 -11.85
C VAL A 32 11.51 24.43 -12.89
N GLN A 33 12.84 24.61 -12.81
CA GLN A 33 13.80 24.07 -13.78
C GLN A 33 14.74 23.00 -13.20
N SER A 34 14.56 22.61 -11.92
CA SER A 34 15.39 21.60 -11.28
C SER A 34 14.60 20.80 -10.26
N ALA A 35 15.07 19.59 -9.97
CA ALA A 35 14.49 18.74 -8.93
C ALA A 35 14.52 19.40 -7.55
N GLU A 36 15.55 20.22 -7.28
CA GLU A 36 15.67 20.97 -6.04
C GLU A 36 14.62 22.08 -5.94
N ALA A 37 14.35 22.79 -7.05
CA ALA A 37 13.27 23.79 -7.12
C ALA A 37 11.90 23.15 -6.89
N VAL A 38 11.67 21.93 -7.42
CA VAL A 38 10.45 21.18 -7.17
C VAL A 38 10.31 20.81 -5.68
N ARG A 39 11.38 20.34 -5.03
CA ARG A 39 11.36 19.99 -3.59
C ARG A 39 11.08 21.18 -2.68
N ARG A 40 11.56 22.37 -3.06
CA ARG A 40 11.35 23.63 -2.31
C ARG A 40 10.05 24.33 -2.64
N HIS A 41 9.32 23.86 -3.67
CA HIS A 41 8.07 24.50 -4.06
C HIS A 41 7.01 24.32 -2.96
N PRO A 42 6.30 25.42 -2.56
CA PRO A 42 5.39 25.41 -1.41
C PRO A 42 4.14 24.54 -1.62
N SER A 43 3.77 24.26 -2.86
CA SER A 43 2.61 23.42 -3.19
C SER A 43 3.01 22.18 -3.97
N ARG A 44 2.17 21.13 -3.87
CA ARG A 44 2.36 19.91 -4.64
C ARG A 44 2.14 20.19 -6.13
N LEU A 45 3.16 19.90 -6.95
CA LEU A 45 3.08 20.03 -8.40
C LEU A 45 2.45 18.81 -9.06
N ALA A 46 2.69 17.60 -8.53
CA ALA A 46 2.05 16.40 -9.04
C ALA A 46 0.54 16.40 -8.77
N ALA A 47 -0.27 16.25 -9.82
CA ALA A 47 -1.73 16.34 -9.76
C ALA A 47 -2.42 15.49 -10.82
N LEU A 48 -3.69 15.16 -10.57
CA LEU A 48 -4.56 14.49 -11.55
C LEU A 48 -5.37 15.45 -12.44
N GLY A 49 -5.54 16.69 -12.00
CA GLY A 49 -6.55 17.57 -12.56
C GLY A 49 -7.95 17.31 -12.00
N GLU A 50 -8.80 18.35 -12.03
CA GLU A 50 -10.08 18.35 -11.30
C GLU A 50 -11.06 17.25 -11.76
N GLU A 51 -11.22 17.08 -13.07
CA GLU A 51 -12.13 16.05 -13.63
C GLU A 51 -11.67 14.64 -13.30
N ALA A 52 -10.38 14.36 -13.46
CA ALA A 52 -9.82 13.04 -13.13
C ALA A 52 -9.86 12.76 -11.63
N GLU A 53 -9.70 13.76 -10.77
CA GLU A 53 -9.87 13.61 -9.32
C GLU A 53 -11.31 13.26 -8.95
N LYS A 54 -12.31 13.94 -9.57
CA LYS A 54 -13.73 13.60 -9.38
C LYS A 54 -14.03 12.16 -9.84
N ALA A 55 -13.54 11.79 -11.02
CA ALA A 55 -13.71 10.44 -11.54
C ALA A 55 -13.05 9.38 -10.65
N LEU A 56 -11.83 9.63 -10.17
CA LEU A 56 -11.12 8.73 -9.25
C LEU A 56 -11.85 8.59 -7.92
N LYS A 57 -12.40 9.68 -7.39
CA LYS A 57 -13.19 9.65 -6.15
C LYS A 57 -14.46 8.82 -6.32
N ALA A 58 -15.17 8.99 -7.43
CA ALA A 58 -16.36 8.19 -7.75
C ALA A 58 -16.02 6.70 -7.92
N LEU A 59 -14.93 6.39 -8.64
CA LEU A 59 -14.44 5.01 -8.80
C LEU A 59 -14.07 4.38 -7.45
N LYS A 60 -13.35 5.11 -6.59
CA LYS A 60 -12.99 4.62 -5.24
C LYS A 60 -14.23 4.35 -4.39
N ALA A 61 -15.23 5.23 -4.43
CA ALA A 61 -16.49 5.02 -3.70
C ALA A 61 -17.23 3.77 -4.21
N PHE A 62 -17.34 3.61 -5.52
CA PHE A 62 -17.91 2.41 -6.13
C PHE A 62 -17.19 1.12 -5.73
N LEU A 63 -15.85 1.11 -5.81
CA LEU A 63 -15.04 -0.04 -5.41
C LEU A 63 -15.16 -0.33 -3.91
N MET A 64 -15.22 0.70 -3.09
CA MET A 64 -15.40 0.54 -1.64
C MET A 64 -16.72 -0.17 -1.34
N GLU A 65 -17.80 0.24 -1.99
CA GLU A 65 -19.13 -0.32 -1.76
C GLU A 65 -19.27 -1.74 -2.34
N ARG A 66 -18.83 -1.93 -3.60
CA ARG A 66 -19.11 -3.14 -4.36
C ARG A 66 -18.05 -4.22 -4.25
N PHE A 67 -16.82 -3.86 -3.94
CA PHE A 67 -15.70 -4.79 -3.89
C PHE A 67 -15.13 -4.94 -2.47
N TYR A 68 -14.59 -3.86 -1.89
CA TYR A 68 -13.89 -3.97 -0.61
C TYR A 68 -14.81 -4.32 0.58
N ARG A 69 -16.10 -4.00 0.50
CA ARG A 69 -17.12 -4.40 1.49
C ARG A 69 -17.84 -5.69 1.14
N HIS A 70 -17.47 -6.37 0.06
CA HIS A 70 -18.06 -7.65 -0.28
C HIS A 70 -17.77 -8.68 0.82
N PRO A 71 -18.77 -9.51 1.23
CA PRO A 71 -18.60 -10.47 2.33
C PRO A 71 -17.42 -11.43 2.16
N GLU A 72 -17.12 -11.86 0.94
CA GLU A 72 -15.95 -12.72 0.66
C GLU A 72 -14.64 -11.99 0.90
N VAL A 73 -14.52 -10.73 0.45
CA VAL A 73 -13.31 -9.91 0.68
C VAL A 73 -13.11 -9.64 2.16
N LEU A 74 -14.18 -9.34 2.89
CA LEU A 74 -14.13 -9.13 4.33
C LEU A 74 -13.75 -10.42 5.07
N ARG A 75 -14.15 -11.58 4.58
CA ARG A 75 -13.76 -12.88 5.16
C ARG A 75 -12.26 -13.15 5.01
N GLU A 76 -11.72 -12.93 3.81
CA GLU A 76 -10.30 -13.09 3.55
C GLU A 76 -9.46 -12.07 4.34
N ARG A 77 -9.93 -10.84 4.43
CA ARG A 77 -9.30 -9.81 5.27
C ARG A 77 -9.21 -10.22 6.75
N ARG A 78 -10.30 -10.74 7.34
CA ARG A 78 -10.31 -11.24 8.73
C ARG A 78 -9.32 -12.39 8.94
N LYS A 79 -9.18 -13.29 7.95
CA LYS A 79 -8.16 -14.35 8.03
C LYS A 79 -6.75 -13.77 8.04
N ALA A 80 -6.48 -12.79 7.17
CA ALA A 80 -5.18 -12.13 7.14
C ALA A 80 -4.89 -11.37 8.44
N GLU A 81 -5.88 -10.65 8.98
CA GLU A 81 -5.78 -9.96 10.29
C GLU A 81 -5.41 -10.96 11.40
N ALA A 82 -6.11 -12.09 11.51
CA ALA A 82 -5.81 -13.11 12.51
C ALA A 82 -4.38 -13.68 12.37
N VAL A 83 -3.90 -13.88 11.15
CA VAL A 83 -2.52 -14.35 10.90
C VAL A 83 -1.51 -13.31 11.37
N LEU A 84 -1.70 -12.04 11.03
CA LEU A 84 -0.78 -10.96 11.41
C LEU A 84 -0.76 -10.74 12.92
N GLU A 85 -1.92 -10.71 13.57
CA GLU A 85 -2.05 -10.59 15.03
C GLU A 85 -1.37 -11.76 15.73
N GLY A 86 -1.58 -12.99 15.26
CA GLY A 86 -0.96 -14.17 15.84
C GLY A 86 0.55 -14.21 15.67
N LEU A 87 1.07 -13.81 14.49
CA LEU A 87 2.52 -13.69 14.27
C LEU A 87 3.13 -12.61 15.16
N PHE A 88 2.48 -11.43 15.26
CA PHE A 88 2.95 -10.35 16.11
C PHE A 88 2.99 -10.77 17.58
N ALA A 89 1.93 -11.38 18.09
CA ALA A 89 1.87 -11.87 19.45
C ALA A 89 2.94 -12.95 19.74
N ALA A 90 3.14 -13.88 18.80
CA ALA A 90 4.13 -14.95 18.98
C ALA A 90 5.56 -14.41 19.00
N TYR A 91 5.94 -13.56 18.05
CA TYR A 91 7.30 -13.00 17.99
C TYR A 91 7.59 -11.97 19.08
N THR A 92 6.58 -11.24 19.55
CA THR A 92 6.74 -10.35 20.70
C THR A 92 6.90 -11.13 22.00
N ARG A 93 6.18 -12.24 22.14
CA ARG A 93 6.27 -13.11 23.33
C ARG A 93 7.54 -13.95 23.36
N TYR A 94 8.02 -14.39 22.19
CA TYR A 94 9.15 -15.29 22.00
C TYR A 94 10.13 -14.72 20.97
N PRO A 95 10.89 -13.65 21.30
CA PRO A 95 11.80 -13.01 20.36
C PRO A 95 12.89 -13.93 19.79
N GLU A 96 13.20 -15.01 20.49
CA GLU A 96 14.16 -16.02 20.06
C GLU A 96 13.72 -16.80 18.80
N LEU A 97 12.44 -16.73 18.44
CA LEU A 97 11.90 -17.32 17.20
C LEU A 97 12.18 -16.44 15.95
N LEU A 98 12.59 -15.20 16.15
CA LEU A 98 12.98 -14.31 15.05
C LEU A 98 14.33 -14.74 14.46
N PRO A 99 14.58 -14.46 13.16
CA PRO A 99 15.91 -14.60 12.58
C PRO A 99 16.95 -13.75 13.33
N ARG A 100 18.21 -14.24 13.38
CA ARG A 100 19.29 -13.55 14.11
C ARG A 100 19.51 -12.10 13.64
N GLU A 101 19.33 -11.85 12.35
CA GLU A 101 19.47 -10.50 11.77
C GLU A 101 18.39 -9.53 12.29
N VAL A 102 17.19 -10.05 12.59
CA VAL A 102 16.08 -9.26 13.17
C VAL A 102 16.32 -9.05 14.66
N GLN A 103 16.75 -10.11 15.39
CA GLN A 103 17.11 -10.00 16.82
C GLN A 103 18.20 -8.95 17.06
N ALA A 104 19.19 -8.87 16.15
CA ALA A 104 20.28 -7.89 16.25
C ALA A 104 19.84 -6.43 16.18
N LYS A 105 18.65 -6.14 15.61
CA LYS A 105 18.09 -4.79 15.52
C LYS A 105 17.30 -4.37 16.76
N ILE A 106 16.86 -5.33 17.58
CA ILE A 106 15.99 -5.08 18.74
C ILE A 106 16.60 -4.03 19.71
N PRO A 107 17.92 -4.05 20.03
CA PRO A 107 18.49 -3.06 20.95
C PRO A 107 18.41 -1.62 20.44
N GLU A 108 18.41 -1.39 19.13
CA GLU A 108 18.38 -0.06 18.51
C GLU A 108 16.96 0.40 18.18
N GLU A 109 16.13 -0.49 17.65
CA GLU A 109 14.81 -0.15 17.09
C GLU A 109 13.65 -0.44 18.07
N GLY A 110 13.87 -1.30 19.05
CA GLY A 110 12.82 -1.84 19.92
C GLY A 110 12.17 -3.09 19.36
N LEU A 111 11.64 -3.94 20.26
CA LEU A 111 11.10 -5.27 19.91
C LEU A 111 9.90 -5.18 18.97
N GLU A 112 8.91 -4.38 19.32
CA GLU A 112 7.66 -4.27 18.56
C GLU A 112 7.93 -3.73 17.14
N ARG A 113 8.87 -2.81 17.02
CA ARG A 113 9.24 -2.24 15.73
C ARG A 113 9.95 -3.27 14.86
N ALA A 114 10.94 -3.98 15.40
CA ALA A 114 11.66 -5.03 14.70
C ALA A 114 10.69 -6.16 14.23
N VAL A 115 9.72 -6.53 15.08
CA VAL A 115 8.68 -7.51 14.74
C VAL A 115 7.78 -6.99 13.63
N CYS A 116 7.30 -5.74 13.70
CA CYS A 116 6.48 -5.14 12.66
C CYS A 116 7.19 -5.13 11.30
N ASP A 117 8.44 -4.68 11.26
CA ASP A 117 9.21 -4.58 10.02
C ASP A 117 9.53 -5.98 9.45
N TYR A 118 9.75 -6.98 10.31
CA TYR A 118 9.93 -8.35 9.88
C TYR A 118 8.66 -8.93 9.24
N ILE A 119 7.50 -8.75 9.90
CA ILE A 119 6.21 -9.23 9.38
C ILE A 119 5.85 -8.48 8.08
N ALA A 120 6.08 -7.17 8.01
CA ALA A 120 5.81 -6.36 6.82
C ALA A 120 6.67 -6.78 5.61
N GLY A 121 7.83 -7.36 5.83
CA GLY A 121 8.69 -7.93 4.80
C GLY A 121 8.29 -9.33 4.31
N MET A 122 7.29 -9.97 4.91
CA MET A 122 6.84 -11.30 4.51
C MET A 122 5.95 -11.25 3.27
N THR A 123 6.05 -12.26 2.42
CA THR A 123 5.00 -12.55 1.45
C THR A 123 3.82 -13.23 2.13
N ASP A 124 2.62 -13.13 1.57
CA ASP A 124 1.41 -13.78 2.13
C ASP A 124 1.62 -15.26 2.39
N ARG A 125 2.27 -15.96 1.46
CA ARG A 125 2.56 -17.38 1.59
C ARG A 125 3.50 -17.65 2.77
N PHE A 126 4.55 -16.86 2.92
CA PHE A 126 5.50 -17.02 4.01
C PHE A 126 4.85 -16.75 5.37
N ALA A 127 4.04 -15.68 5.48
CA ALA A 127 3.30 -15.36 6.69
C ALA A 127 2.35 -16.48 7.10
N LEU A 128 1.60 -17.06 6.17
CA LEU A 128 0.72 -18.19 6.42
C LEU A 128 1.48 -19.44 6.89
N GLU A 129 2.62 -19.76 6.28
CA GLU A 129 3.48 -20.90 6.68
C GLU A 129 4.09 -20.66 8.07
N ALA A 130 4.59 -19.44 8.34
CA ALA A 130 5.13 -19.07 9.64
C ALA A 130 4.06 -19.17 10.74
N TYR A 131 2.86 -18.63 10.49
CA TYR A 131 1.74 -18.72 11.43
C TYR A 131 1.36 -20.16 11.75
N ARG A 132 1.29 -21.05 10.74
CA ARG A 132 0.99 -22.48 10.96
C ARG A 132 2.04 -23.20 11.80
N ARG A 133 3.32 -22.78 11.72
CA ARG A 133 4.41 -23.36 12.53
C ARG A 133 4.38 -22.89 13.98
N LEU A 134 3.85 -21.68 14.20
CA LEU A 134 3.80 -21.05 15.53
C LEU A 134 2.46 -21.27 16.24
N SER A 135 1.41 -21.64 15.50
CA SER A 135 0.12 -22.02 16.07
C SER A 135 0.18 -23.49 16.50
N PRO A 136 -0.16 -23.81 17.75
CA PRO A 136 -0.24 -25.19 18.24
C PRO A 136 -1.29 -26.01 17.52
#